data_f489b3138afe87d1dc9be9880c33a6af
#
_entry.id   f489b3138afe87d1dc9be9880c33a6af
#
_cell.length_a   1.000
_cell.length_b   1.000
_cell.length_c   1.000
_cell.angle_alpha   90.00
_cell.angle_beta   90.00
_cell.angle_gamma   90.00
#
_symmetry.space_group_name_H-M   'P 1'
#
loop_
_entity.id
_entity.type
_entity.pdbx_description
1 polymer ?
#
loop_
_entity_poly.entity_id
_entity_poly.type
_entity_poly.pdbx_seq_one_letter_code
_entity_poly.pdbx_strand_id
1 'polypeptide(L)'
;LTPLLEAETASKVTFKGLSGMNSERSFGLDKRGYDKSMLGVLGISTGFASTVGINRQTVIDAGVRNKRGFITPKKPEELNNLNTFSMMEALSPLAINHDDPFRTAMAFTQTSQHQMLVKKSMPSLITTGADEALPYLTSNKFAYKCPFEKAVVKEVTKDYMIIEDTKTKQKDYVDLRTTIQKNSDGGFYITTKLDPIVKVGQKLEGNDIVAYDKQSYSNAIGNGGKGGNPFGLSYNMGTLAKVAIMNTDLGYEDSCRSEERRV
;
A
#
# COMPACT_ATOMS: atom_id res chain seq x y z
N LEU A 1 -2.59 4.85 10.68
CA LEU A 1 -1.94 4.24 9.52
C LEU A 1 -2.88 4.33 8.33
N THR A 2 -2.37 4.64 7.16
CA THR A 2 -3.08 4.59 5.89
C THR A 2 -2.77 3.27 5.19
N PRO A 3 -3.55 2.83 4.20
CA PRO A 3 -3.28 1.58 3.49
C PRO A 3 -1.86 1.50 2.94
N LEU A 4 -1.38 2.59 2.37
CA LEU A 4 -0.06 2.65 1.76
C LEU A 4 1.07 2.54 2.79
N LEU A 5 0.97 3.27 3.91
CA LEU A 5 1.93 3.19 5.01
C LEU A 5 1.92 1.80 5.68
N GLU A 6 0.76 1.16 5.76
CA GLU A 6 0.66 -0.21 6.27
C GLU A 6 1.42 -1.20 5.36
N ALA A 7 1.22 -1.11 4.05
CA ALA A 7 1.93 -1.95 3.08
C ALA A 7 3.44 -1.69 3.07
N GLU A 8 3.87 -0.42 3.15
CA GLU A 8 5.27 -0.05 3.29
C GLU A 8 5.89 -0.67 4.55
N THR A 9 5.22 -0.51 5.69
CA THR A 9 5.73 -1.03 6.96
C THR A 9 5.82 -2.55 6.96
N ALA A 10 4.85 -3.23 6.37
CA ALA A 10 4.83 -4.69 6.28
C ALA A 10 5.96 -5.28 5.41
N SER A 11 6.37 -4.56 4.37
CA SER A 11 7.46 -4.99 3.47
C SER A 11 8.84 -4.52 3.89
N LYS A 12 8.93 -3.65 4.90
CA LYS A 12 10.18 -3.01 5.31
C LYS A 12 11.13 -4.00 5.99
N VAL A 13 12.37 -4.00 5.52
CA VAL A 13 13.50 -4.72 6.11
C VAL A 13 14.56 -3.70 6.53
N THR A 14 15.08 -3.87 7.73
CA THR A 14 16.13 -2.98 8.26
C THR A 14 17.23 -3.78 8.94
N PHE A 15 18.47 -3.32 8.82
CA PHE A 15 19.59 -3.85 9.60
C PHE A 15 19.63 -3.35 11.05
N LYS A 16 18.71 -2.47 11.41
CA LYS A 16 18.50 -1.97 12.78
C LYS A 16 17.44 -2.82 13.49
N GLY A 17 17.52 -2.92 14.80
CA GLY A 17 16.52 -3.62 15.59
C GLY A 17 17.16 -4.41 16.75
N LEU A 18 16.36 -5.24 17.42
CA LEU A 18 16.78 -5.98 18.63
C LEU A 18 18.01 -6.88 18.41
N SER A 19 18.11 -7.50 17.23
CA SER A 19 19.25 -8.36 16.86
C SER A 19 20.21 -7.69 15.90
N GLY A 20 19.97 -6.43 15.55
CA GLY A 20 20.74 -5.67 14.57
C GLY A 20 21.67 -4.64 15.18
N MET A 21 22.13 -3.73 14.33
CA MET A 21 23.01 -2.64 14.74
C MET A 21 22.22 -1.54 15.44
N ASN A 22 22.77 -1.03 16.54
CA ASN A 22 22.11 0.01 17.34
C ASN A 22 22.17 1.41 16.74
N SER A 23 23.13 1.66 15.84
CA SER A 23 23.34 3.00 15.26
C SER A 23 23.62 2.94 13.76
N GLU A 24 23.04 3.86 13.02
CA GLU A 24 23.31 4.05 11.60
C GLU A 24 24.79 4.38 11.31
N ARG A 25 25.44 5.07 12.24
CA ARG A 25 26.86 5.43 12.13
C ARG A 25 27.79 4.22 12.16
N SER A 26 27.33 3.07 12.67
CA SER A 26 28.12 1.83 12.72
C SER A 26 28.18 1.12 11.37
N PHE A 27 27.42 1.56 10.35
CA PHE A 27 27.45 0.99 9.02
C PHE A 27 28.42 1.74 8.12
N GLY A 28 29.52 1.09 7.75
CA GLY A 28 30.40 1.56 6.71
C GLY A 28 29.74 1.54 5.32
N LEU A 29 30.29 2.24 4.36
CA LEU A 29 29.77 2.32 2.99
C LEU A 29 29.77 0.95 2.30
N ASP A 30 30.73 0.10 2.58
CA ASP A 30 30.85 -1.27 2.10
C ASP A 30 29.65 -2.15 2.44
N LYS A 31 29.04 -1.93 3.60
CA LYS A 31 27.89 -2.69 4.09
C LYS A 31 26.53 -2.14 3.62
N ARG A 32 26.53 -0.94 3.04
CA ARG A 32 25.32 -0.29 2.54
C ARG A 32 25.01 -0.63 1.10
N GLY A 33 25.93 -1.25 0.38
CA GLY A 33 25.76 -1.66 -1.00
C GLY A 33 24.67 -2.70 -1.21
N TYR A 34 24.29 -2.91 -2.45
CA TYR A 34 23.39 -3.97 -2.85
C TYR A 34 24.22 -5.22 -3.20
N ASP A 35 24.11 -6.25 -2.39
CA ASP A 35 24.85 -7.49 -2.55
C ASP A 35 24.07 -8.49 -3.43
N LYS A 36 24.79 -9.39 -4.10
CA LYS A 36 24.18 -10.42 -4.95
C LYS A 36 23.21 -11.33 -4.18
N SER A 37 23.42 -11.53 -2.87
CA SER A 37 22.50 -12.29 -2.01
C SER A 37 21.14 -11.64 -1.82
N MET A 38 21.00 -10.37 -2.16
CA MET A 38 19.75 -9.62 -2.07
C MET A 38 18.87 -9.77 -3.32
N LEU A 39 19.42 -10.29 -4.41
CA LEU A 39 18.69 -10.49 -5.68
C LEU A 39 17.46 -11.40 -5.49
N GLY A 40 16.31 -10.91 -5.93
CA GLY A 40 15.06 -11.63 -5.81
C GLY A 40 14.49 -11.71 -4.38
N VAL A 41 15.07 -10.96 -3.43
CA VAL A 41 14.66 -10.90 -2.02
C VAL A 41 14.32 -9.47 -1.62
N LEU A 42 15.22 -8.54 -1.89
CA LEU A 42 15.06 -7.13 -1.57
C LEU A 42 14.95 -6.32 -2.87
N GLY A 43 14.07 -5.32 -2.85
CA GLY A 43 13.91 -4.36 -3.93
C GLY A 43 15.13 -3.49 -4.14
N ILE A 44 15.20 -2.86 -5.30
CA ILE A 44 16.34 -2.01 -5.69
C ILE A 44 16.33 -0.67 -4.98
N SER A 45 15.18 -0.17 -4.56
CA SER A 45 15.08 1.08 -3.83
C SER A 45 15.65 0.98 -2.42
N THR A 46 16.07 2.10 -1.90
CA THR A 46 16.62 2.21 -0.56
C THR A 46 16.12 3.49 0.10
N GLY A 47 16.21 3.56 1.42
CA GLY A 47 16.00 4.80 2.14
C GLY A 47 16.98 5.88 1.69
N PHE A 48 16.76 7.11 2.10
CA PHE A 48 17.64 8.25 1.80
C PHE A 48 18.28 8.82 3.07
N ALA A 49 19.23 9.75 2.90
CA ALA A 49 20.03 10.33 3.96
C ALA A 49 20.76 9.24 4.81
N SER A 50 20.64 9.26 6.11
CA SER A 50 21.35 8.33 7.01
C SER A 50 20.93 6.86 6.84
N THR A 51 19.76 6.60 6.25
CA THR A 51 19.20 5.25 6.10
C THR A 51 19.51 4.57 4.77
N VAL A 52 20.30 5.21 3.91
CA VAL A 52 20.74 4.64 2.62
C VAL A 52 21.40 3.27 2.85
N GLY A 53 20.89 2.24 2.15
CA GLY A 53 21.36 0.86 2.24
C GLY A 53 21.02 0.12 3.54
N ILE A 54 20.45 0.81 4.55
CA ILE A 54 20.05 0.22 5.83
C ILE A 54 18.59 -0.19 5.82
N ASN A 55 17.72 0.69 5.36
CA ASN A 55 16.30 0.40 5.18
C ASN A 55 16.06 -0.01 3.74
N ARG A 56 15.43 -1.15 3.57
CA ARG A 56 15.04 -1.71 2.27
C ARG A 56 13.64 -2.27 2.37
N GLN A 57 13.11 -2.73 1.25
CA GLN A 57 11.81 -3.40 1.20
C GLN A 57 11.95 -4.74 0.49
N THR A 58 11.16 -5.73 0.91
CA THR A 58 11.07 -7.01 0.23
C THR A 58 10.43 -6.83 -1.13
N VAL A 59 10.86 -7.62 -2.10
CA VAL A 59 10.19 -7.70 -3.40
C VAL A 59 8.80 -8.33 -3.26
N ILE A 60 7.94 -8.11 -4.26
CA ILE A 60 6.56 -8.62 -4.27
C ILE A 60 6.54 -10.14 -4.11
N ASP A 61 7.39 -10.85 -4.89
CA ASP A 61 7.55 -12.32 -4.85
C ASP A 61 8.90 -12.71 -4.24
N ALA A 62 9.11 -12.38 -2.98
CA ALA A 62 10.34 -12.73 -2.26
C ALA A 62 10.51 -14.23 -2.02
N GLY A 63 9.44 -14.99 -1.98
CA GLY A 63 9.43 -16.45 -1.85
C GLY A 63 10.12 -17.01 -0.60
N VAL A 64 9.37 -17.38 0.42
CA VAL A 64 9.91 -18.13 1.59
C VAL A 64 10.06 -19.60 1.21
N ARG A 65 11.29 -20.10 1.16
CA ARG A 65 11.58 -21.46 0.67
C ARG A 65 11.53 -22.55 1.73
N ASN A 66 11.61 -22.22 2.98
CA ASN A 66 11.54 -23.25 4.03
C ASN A 66 10.80 -22.78 5.30
N LYS A 67 10.44 -23.75 6.15
CA LYS A 67 9.72 -23.50 7.41
C LYS A 67 10.51 -22.65 8.43
N ARG A 68 11.80 -22.47 8.24
CA ARG A 68 12.66 -21.65 9.10
C ARG A 68 12.75 -20.18 8.61
N GLY A 69 12.06 -19.83 7.51
CA GLY A 69 12.06 -18.50 6.97
C GLY A 69 13.29 -18.13 6.14
N PHE A 70 14.12 -19.09 5.77
CA PHE A 70 15.24 -18.83 4.86
C PHE A 70 14.72 -18.59 3.44
N ILE A 71 15.18 -17.51 2.85
CA ILE A 71 14.96 -17.14 1.47
C ILE A 71 16.23 -17.44 0.68
N THR A 72 16.10 -18.05 -0.48
CA THR A 72 17.24 -18.25 -1.39
C THR A 72 17.25 -17.16 -2.45
N PRO A 73 18.34 -16.42 -2.60
CA PRO A 73 18.48 -15.45 -3.69
C PRO A 73 18.22 -16.09 -5.06
N LYS A 74 17.62 -15.33 -5.96
CA LYS A 74 17.37 -15.78 -7.33
C LYS A 74 18.58 -15.51 -8.21
N LYS A 75 18.77 -16.33 -9.22
CA LYS A 75 19.79 -16.06 -10.24
C LYS A 75 19.33 -14.93 -11.16
N PRO A 76 20.25 -14.20 -11.80
CA PRO A 76 19.89 -13.12 -12.72
C PRO A 76 18.89 -13.52 -13.81
N GLU A 77 18.99 -14.76 -14.31
CA GLU A 77 18.11 -15.30 -15.36
C GLU A 77 16.67 -15.58 -14.88
N GLU A 78 16.48 -15.67 -13.56
CA GLU A 78 15.17 -15.90 -12.92
C GLU A 78 14.47 -14.58 -12.54
N LEU A 79 15.12 -13.43 -12.79
CA LEU A 79 14.58 -12.13 -12.41
C LEU A 79 13.43 -11.70 -13.33
N ASN A 80 12.42 -11.14 -12.73
CA ASN A 80 11.26 -10.53 -13.39
C ASN A 80 10.75 -9.34 -12.53
N ASN A 81 9.74 -8.63 -13.01
CA ASN A 81 9.23 -7.46 -12.30
C ASN A 81 8.74 -7.75 -10.87
N LEU A 82 8.19 -8.94 -10.62
CA LEU A 82 7.64 -9.29 -9.30
C LEU A 82 8.72 -9.61 -8.26
N ASN A 83 9.88 -10.06 -8.70
CA ASN A 83 10.99 -10.40 -7.81
C ASN A 83 12.18 -9.44 -7.91
N THR A 84 12.01 -8.32 -8.62
CA THR A 84 12.99 -7.23 -8.69
C THR A 84 12.49 -6.01 -7.93
N PHE A 85 11.19 -5.74 -8.00
CA PHE A 85 10.58 -4.55 -7.40
C PHE A 85 9.79 -4.87 -6.14
N SER A 86 9.84 -3.96 -5.18
CA SER A 86 8.91 -3.95 -4.05
C SER A 86 7.54 -3.45 -4.49
N MET A 87 6.52 -3.68 -3.65
CA MET A 87 5.18 -3.16 -3.92
C MET A 87 5.16 -1.64 -4.02
N MET A 88 5.97 -0.95 -3.22
CA MET A 88 6.05 0.51 -3.23
C MET A 88 6.65 1.05 -4.52
N GLU A 89 7.69 0.39 -5.04
CA GLU A 89 8.28 0.72 -6.35
C GLU A 89 7.27 0.47 -7.47
N ALA A 90 6.55 -0.64 -7.41
CA ALA A 90 5.54 -0.99 -8.40
C ALA A 90 4.34 -0.03 -8.42
N LEU A 91 4.01 0.60 -7.29
CA LEU A 91 2.95 1.62 -7.19
C LEU A 91 3.36 2.97 -7.79
N SER A 92 4.66 3.25 -7.93
CA SER A 92 5.13 4.53 -8.46
C SER A 92 5.09 4.53 -9.98
N PRO A 93 4.28 5.39 -10.62
CA PRO A 93 4.29 5.51 -12.08
C PRO A 93 5.69 5.86 -12.60
N LEU A 94 6.11 5.23 -13.69
CA LEU A 94 7.39 5.43 -14.37
C LEU A 94 8.65 4.96 -13.60
N ALA A 95 8.55 4.60 -12.34
CA ALA A 95 9.67 4.14 -11.53
C ALA A 95 10.40 2.93 -12.15
N ILE A 96 9.64 1.98 -12.67
CA ILE A 96 10.17 0.77 -13.30
C ILE A 96 10.94 1.05 -14.60
N ASN A 97 10.57 2.12 -15.32
CA ASN A 97 11.05 2.37 -16.67
C ASN A 97 12.14 3.44 -16.75
N HIS A 98 12.09 4.45 -15.89
CA HIS A 98 12.85 5.69 -16.13
C HIS A 98 13.45 6.35 -14.90
N ASP A 99 13.13 5.88 -13.69
CA ASP A 99 13.60 6.55 -12.50
C ASP A 99 14.68 5.76 -11.74
N ASP A 100 15.53 6.47 -11.04
CA ASP A 100 16.52 5.84 -10.20
C ASP A 100 15.92 5.38 -8.85
N PRO A 101 16.57 4.43 -8.17
CA PRO A 101 16.09 3.91 -6.90
C PRO A 101 15.93 4.96 -5.80
N PHE A 102 16.74 6.01 -5.84
CA PHE A 102 16.68 7.09 -4.86
C PHE A 102 15.42 7.95 -5.04
N ARG A 103 15.12 8.37 -6.28
CA ARG A 103 13.92 9.14 -6.61
C ARG A 103 12.65 8.35 -6.34
N THR A 104 12.65 7.07 -6.69
CA THR A 104 11.56 6.15 -6.36
C THR A 104 11.31 6.08 -4.86
N ALA A 105 12.38 5.94 -4.06
CA ALA A 105 12.28 5.93 -2.61
C ALA A 105 11.72 7.25 -2.06
N MET A 106 12.13 8.38 -2.60
CA MET A 106 11.57 9.69 -2.22
C MET A 106 10.09 9.78 -2.57
N ALA A 107 9.70 9.39 -3.78
CA ALA A 107 8.32 9.47 -4.24
C ALA A 107 7.36 8.68 -3.34
N PHE A 108 7.65 7.42 -3.03
CA PHE A 108 6.76 6.67 -2.17
C PHE A 108 6.83 7.08 -0.69
N THR A 109 7.96 7.58 -0.20
CA THR A 109 8.04 8.15 1.15
C THR A 109 7.13 9.36 1.28
N GLN A 110 7.15 10.27 0.32
CA GLN A 110 6.23 11.42 0.29
C GLN A 110 4.77 10.96 0.24
N THR A 111 4.47 9.97 -0.58
CA THR A 111 3.10 9.46 -0.73
C THR A 111 2.60 8.72 0.51
N SER A 112 3.44 7.96 1.19
CA SER A 112 3.05 7.13 2.34
C SER A 112 3.06 7.87 3.66
N GLN A 113 3.97 8.82 3.87
CA GLN A 113 4.23 9.47 5.16
C GLN A 113 3.72 10.90 5.22
N HIS A 114 3.84 11.68 4.14
CA HIS A 114 3.43 13.09 4.10
C HIS A 114 2.01 13.26 3.57
N GLN A 115 1.05 12.67 4.27
CA GLN A 115 -0.35 12.71 3.86
C GLN A 115 -1.07 13.94 4.43
N MET A 116 -1.93 14.51 3.61
CA MET A 116 -2.80 15.62 3.97
C MET A 116 -4.24 15.14 4.04
N LEU A 117 -4.99 15.66 5.02
CA LEU A 117 -6.42 15.41 5.11
C LEU A 117 -7.15 16.18 4.01
N VAL A 118 -7.89 15.48 3.17
CA VAL A 118 -8.69 16.08 2.10
C VAL A 118 -10.16 15.73 2.26
N LYS A 119 -11.04 16.62 1.84
CA LYS A 119 -12.48 16.40 1.94
C LYS A 119 -12.96 15.21 1.09
N LYS A 120 -12.35 15.00 -0.07
CA LYS A 120 -12.64 13.91 -0.99
C LYS A 120 -11.36 13.43 -1.63
N SER A 121 -10.98 12.20 -1.37
CA SER A 121 -9.87 11.54 -2.04
C SER A 121 -10.29 11.04 -3.42
N MET A 122 -9.34 11.01 -4.35
CA MET A 122 -9.52 10.58 -5.73
C MET A 122 -8.36 9.65 -6.14
N PRO A 123 -8.62 8.68 -7.02
CA PRO A 123 -7.55 7.87 -7.59
C PRO A 123 -6.65 8.74 -8.49
N SER A 124 -5.40 8.32 -8.65
CA SER A 124 -4.50 8.94 -9.62
C SER A 124 -5.01 8.75 -11.05
N LEU A 125 -4.76 9.72 -11.92
CA LEU A 125 -5.07 9.60 -13.36
C LEU A 125 -4.14 8.61 -14.07
N ILE A 126 -2.95 8.40 -13.54
CA ILE A 126 -1.97 7.45 -14.05
C ILE A 126 -1.69 6.45 -12.96
N THR A 127 -1.94 5.18 -13.23
CA THR A 127 -1.69 4.07 -12.33
C THR A 127 -0.87 3.00 -13.03
N THR A 128 -0.17 2.19 -12.26
CA THR A 128 0.60 1.04 -12.78
C THR A 128 -0.23 -0.24 -12.84
N GLY A 129 -1.44 -0.24 -12.25
CA GLY A 129 -2.25 -1.43 -12.01
C GLY A 129 -1.84 -2.20 -10.74
N ALA A 130 -0.70 -1.92 -10.16
CA ALA A 130 -0.27 -2.54 -8.90
C ALA A 130 -1.12 -2.10 -7.70
N ASP A 131 -1.77 -0.96 -7.78
CA ASP A 131 -2.71 -0.44 -6.80
C ASP A 131 -3.93 -1.36 -6.58
N GLU A 132 -4.31 -2.16 -7.57
CA GLU A 132 -5.36 -3.18 -7.44
C GLU A 132 -4.98 -4.33 -6.47
N ALA A 133 -3.69 -4.56 -6.26
CA ALA A 133 -3.21 -5.55 -5.30
C ALA A 133 -3.17 -5.01 -3.85
N LEU A 134 -3.15 -3.69 -3.68
CA LEU A 134 -3.00 -3.05 -2.37
C LEU A 134 -4.07 -3.45 -1.35
N PRO A 135 -5.37 -3.57 -1.69
CA PRO A 135 -6.40 -4.03 -0.75
C PRO A 135 -6.14 -5.43 -0.18
N TYR A 136 -5.44 -6.29 -0.92
CA TYR A 136 -5.11 -7.64 -0.48
C TYR A 136 -3.88 -7.69 0.42
N LEU A 137 -3.02 -6.68 0.36
CA LEU A 137 -1.80 -6.54 1.18
C LEU A 137 -2.05 -5.81 2.50
N THR A 138 -3.19 -5.12 2.61
CA THR A 138 -3.56 -4.34 3.79
C THR A 138 -4.54 -5.09 4.69
N SER A 139 -4.68 -4.61 5.92
CA SER A 139 -5.62 -5.19 6.88
C SER A 139 -7.08 -5.02 6.44
N ASN A 140 -7.95 -5.85 6.98
CA ASN A 140 -9.39 -5.80 6.74
C ASN A 140 -10.08 -4.51 7.18
N LYS A 141 -9.35 -3.63 7.82
CA LYS A 141 -9.83 -2.33 8.27
C LYS A 141 -10.13 -1.37 7.11
N PHE A 142 -9.38 -1.46 6.01
CA PHE A 142 -9.57 -0.59 4.83
C PHE A 142 -10.34 -1.28 3.72
N ALA A 143 -10.16 -2.58 3.58
CA ALA A 143 -10.88 -3.43 2.63
C ALA A 143 -11.08 -4.80 3.26
N TYR A 144 -12.33 -5.13 3.56
CA TYR A 144 -12.67 -6.38 4.22
C TYR A 144 -12.78 -7.51 3.20
N LYS A 145 -11.99 -8.55 3.40
CA LYS A 145 -11.92 -9.74 2.53
C LYS A 145 -12.68 -10.90 3.16
N CYS A 146 -13.39 -11.66 2.34
CA CYS A 146 -14.07 -12.87 2.77
C CYS A 146 -13.05 -13.87 3.36
N PRO A 147 -13.17 -14.28 4.64
CA PRO A 147 -12.21 -15.18 5.29
C PRO A 147 -12.45 -16.65 4.96
N PHE A 148 -13.57 -16.98 4.30
CA PHE A 148 -13.97 -18.34 4.00
C PHE A 148 -13.75 -18.68 2.53
N GLU A 149 -13.42 -19.92 2.22
CA GLU A 149 -13.26 -20.39 0.84
C GLU A 149 -14.53 -20.21 0.00
N LYS A 150 -15.69 -20.48 0.59
CA LYS A 150 -17.02 -20.24 -0.01
C LYS A 150 -17.99 -19.77 1.06
N ALA A 151 -18.61 -18.65 0.85
CA ALA A 151 -19.52 -18.06 1.83
C ALA A 151 -20.79 -17.48 1.18
N VAL A 152 -21.72 -17.11 2.04
CA VAL A 152 -22.95 -16.38 1.65
C VAL A 152 -23.18 -15.24 2.62
N VAL A 153 -23.54 -14.09 2.09
CA VAL A 153 -23.96 -12.93 2.89
C VAL A 153 -25.33 -13.18 3.48
N LYS A 154 -25.43 -13.25 4.82
CA LYS A 154 -26.69 -13.51 5.52
C LYS A 154 -27.46 -12.24 5.86
N GLU A 155 -26.74 -11.24 6.28
CA GLU A 155 -27.34 -10.01 6.75
C GLU A 155 -26.45 -8.83 6.45
N VAL A 156 -27.01 -7.70 6.07
CA VAL A 156 -26.32 -6.42 5.90
C VAL A 156 -27.19 -5.36 6.55
N THR A 157 -26.66 -4.73 7.59
CA THR A 157 -27.28 -3.61 8.31
C THR A 157 -26.43 -2.34 8.14
N LYS A 158 -26.82 -1.26 8.77
CA LYS A 158 -26.05 -0.02 8.79
C LYS A 158 -24.73 -0.16 9.59
N ASP A 159 -24.74 -0.99 10.62
CA ASP A 159 -23.68 -1.07 11.62
C ASP A 159 -22.84 -2.35 11.52
N TYR A 160 -23.36 -3.39 10.88
CA TYR A 160 -22.66 -4.67 10.72
C TYR A 160 -23.15 -5.46 9.50
N MET A 161 -22.34 -6.43 9.12
CA MET A 161 -22.65 -7.45 8.11
C MET A 161 -22.27 -8.84 8.64
N ILE A 162 -23.05 -9.85 8.30
CA ILE A 162 -22.80 -11.26 8.67
C ILE A 162 -22.53 -12.08 7.40
N ILE A 163 -21.39 -12.72 7.39
CA ILE A 163 -20.97 -13.69 6.35
C ILE A 163 -20.95 -15.08 6.96
N GLU A 164 -21.54 -16.05 6.30
CA GLU A 164 -21.59 -17.45 6.76
C GLU A 164 -20.88 -18.36 5.79
N ASP A 165 -19.95 -19.16 6.30
CA ASP A 165 -19.32 -20.25 5.53
C ASP A 165 -20.35 -21.27 5.05
N THR A 166 -20.30 -21.61 3.79
CA THR A 166 -21.24 -22.57 3.19
C THR A 166 -21.09 -23.98 3.76
N LYS A 167 -19.84 -24.40 4.10
CA LYS A 167 -19.52 -25.75 4.59
C LYS A 167 -19.71 -25.87 6.11
N THR A 168 -19.03 -25.02 6.87
CA THR A 168 -18.96 -25.15 8.34
C THR A 168 -20.08 -24.45 9.08
N LYS A 169 -20.85 -23.58 8.39
CA LYS A 169 -21.86 -22.70 8.99
C LYS A 169 -21.29 -21.70 10.01
N GLN A 170 -19.98 -21.56 10.06
CA GLN A 170 -19.33 -20.54 10.88
C GLN A 170 -19.72 -19.15 10.35
N LYS A 171 -20.00 -18.25 11.30
CA LYS A 171 -20.35 -16.88 10.98
C LYS A 171 -19.18 -15.96 11.27
N ASP A 172 -18.95 -15.03 10.37
CA ASP A 172 -18.02 -13.92 10.53
C ASP A 172 -18.81 -12.62 10.62
N TYR A 173 -18.42 -11.80 11.57
CA TYR A 173 -19.10 -10.54 11.89
C TYR A 173 -18.22 -9.36 11.46
N VAL A 174 -18.67 -8.62 10.50
CA VAL A 174 -17.97 -7.44 9.95
C VAL A 174 -18.59 -6.18 10.55
N ASP A 175 -17.79 -5.42 11.31
CA ASP A 175 -18.20 -4.12 11.85
C ASP A 175 -18.11 -3.03 10.76
N LEU A 176 -19.22 -2.36 10.49
CA LEU A 176 -19.35 -1.29 9.50
C LEU A 176 -19.39 0.11 10.12
N ARG A 177 -19.27 0.20 11.46
CA ARG A 177 -19.27 1.50 12.15
C ARG A 177 -17.99 2.26 11.89
N THR A 178 -18.08 3.58 11.99
CA THR A 178 -16.92 4.45 11.83
C THR A 178 -15.92 4.22 12.96
N THR A 179 -14.67 3.95 12.61
CA THR A 179 -13.55 3.90 13.52
C THR A 179 -12.74 5.19 13.43
N ILE A 180 -12.20 5.63 14.55
CA ILE A 180 -11.40 6.86 14.64
C ILE A 180 -9.99 6.48 15.09
N GLN A 181 -9.01 6.99 14.40
CA GLN A 181 -7.59 6.79 14.72
C GLN A 181 -6.86 8.11 14.74
N LYS A 182 -5.93 8.25 15.67
CA LYS A 182 -4.99 9.35 15.68
C LYS A 182 -3.85 9.07 14.72
N ASN A 183 -3.55 10.01 13.84
CA ASN A 183 -2.33 9.98 13.06
C ASN A 183 -1.18 10.46 13.95
N SER A 184 -0.15 9.62 14.14
CA SER A 184 1.02 9.96 14.96
C SER A 184 1.83 11.12 14.40
N ASP A 185 1.93 11.21 13.08
CA ASP A 185 2.83 12.16 12.43
C ASP A 185 2.17 13.53 12.20
N GLY A 186 0.89 13.56 11.91
CA GLY A 186 0.16 14.80 11.62
C GLY A 186 -0.65 15.36 12.79
N GLY A 187 -0.80 14.62 13.88
CA GLY A 187 -1.57 15.06 15.06
C GLY A 187 -3.09 15.17 14.85
N PHE A 188 -3.62 14.77 13.69
CA PHE A 188 -5.05 14.78 13.38
C PHE A 188 -5.67 13.39 13.46
N TYR A 189 -7.00 13.35 13.53
CA TYR A 189 -7.77 12.11 13.57
C TYR A 189 -8.20 11.70 12.16
N ILE A 190 -8.01 10.43 11.84
CA ILE A 190 -8.49 9.81 10.61
C ILE A 190 -9.69 8.95 10.96
N THR A 191 -10.75 9.09 10.19
CA THR A 191 -11.92 8.23 10.27
C THR A 191 -11.88 7.19 9.17
N THR A 192 -12.17 5.94 9.49
CA THR A 192 -12.29 4.84 8.54
C THR A 192 -13.68 4.24 8.69
N LYS A 193 -14.36 4.02 7.58
CA LYS A 193 -15.67 3.39 7.55
C LYS A 193 -15.77 2.41 6.40
N LEU A 194 -16.08 1.17 6.70
CA LEU A 194 -16.34 0.16 5.68
C LEU A 194 -17.76 0.33 5.11
N ASP A 195 -17.85 0.55 3.81
CA ASP A 195 -19.12 0.55 3.09
C ASP A 195 -19.29 -0.79 2.37
N PRO A 196 -20.38 -1.54 2.63
CA PRO A 196 -20.62 -2.83 2.00
C PRO A 196 -20.92 -2.66 0.51
N ILE A 197 -20.37 -3.56 -0.31
CA ILE A 197 -20.59 -3.61 -1.76
C ILE A 197 -21.36 -4.84 -2.20
N VAL A 198 -21.67 -5.73 -1.26
CA VAL A 198 -22.37 -6.99 -1.47
C VAL A 198 -23.81 -6.91 -0.97
N LYS A 199 -24.66 -7.80 -1.48
CA LYS A 199 -26.08 -7.88 -1.11
C LYS A 199 -26.37 -9.15 -0.32
N VAL A 200 -27.42 -9.13 0.49
CA VAL A 200 -27.92 -10.30 1.19
C VAL A 200 -28.22 -11.43 0.20
N GLY A 201 -27.76 -12.64 0.52
CA GLY A 201 -27.89 -13.82 -0.35
C GLY A 201 -26.80 -13.97 -1.41
N GLN A 202 -25.91 -12.99 -1.58
CA GLN A 202 -24.79 -13.07 -2.51
C GLN A 202 -23.81 -14.16 -2.09
N LYS A 203 -23.39 -14.99 -3.05
CA LYS A 203 -22.33 -15.98 -2.87
C LYS A 203 -20.97 -15.30 -3.01
N LEU A 204 -20.03 -15.70 -2.17
CA LEU A 204 -18.68 -15.15 -2.10
C LEU A 204 -17.67 -16.30 -2.21
N GLU A 205 -16.52 -15.97 -2.79
CA GLU A 205 -15.34 -16.82 -2.82
C GLU A 205 -14.26 -16.28 -1.89
N GLY A 206 -13.25 -17.08 -1.60
CA GLY A 206 -12.17 -16.68 -0.71
C GLY A 206 -11.45 -15.42 -1.22
N ASN A 207 -11.19 -14.49 -0.31
CA ASN A 207 -10.58 -13.19 -0.58
C ASN A 207 -11.43 -12.19 -1.39
N ASP A 208 -12.69 -12.50 -1.71
CA ASP A 208 -13.57 -11.48 -2.28
C ASP A 208 -13.66 -10.27 -1.35
N ILE A 209 -13.52 -9.07 -1.90
CA ILE A 209 -13.70 -7.84 -1.13
C ILE A 209 -15.19 -7.60 -0.97
N VAL A 210 -15.66 -7.53 0.27
CA VAL A 210 -17.09 -7.41 0.59
C VAL A 210 -17.48 -6.01 1.08
N ALA A 211 -16.52 -5.26 1.59
CA ALA A 211 -16.69 -3.88 2.02
C ALA A 211 -15.35 -3.15 1.93
N TYR A 212 -15.35 -1.87 1.66
CA TYR A 212 -14.15 -1.06 1.66
C TYR A 212 -14.41 0.38 2.11
N ASP A 213 -13.34 1.05 2.54
CA ASP A 213 -13.36 2.47 2.90
C ASP A 213 -13.25 3.34 1.63
N LYS A 214 -14.30 4.10 1.34
CA LYS A 214 -14.38 5.00 0.18
C LYS A 214 -13.42 6.20 0.22
N GLN A 215 -12.87 6.51 1.37
CA GLN A 215 -11.80 7.50 1.48
C GLN A 215 -10.49 6.93 0.92
N SER A 216 -10.22 5.65 1.19
CA SER A 216 -8.98 4.97 0.81
C SER A 216 -9.04 4.37 -0.58
N TYR A 217 -10.21 3.91 -1.02
CA TYR A 217 -10.36 3.19 -2.28
C TYR A 217 -11.56 3.67 -3.10
N SER A 218 -11.45 3.51 -4.40
CA SER A 218 -12.54 3.69 -5.37
C SER A 218 -12.47 2.61 -6.46
N ASN A 219 -13.49 2.50 -7.29
CA ASN A 219 -13.46 1.59 -8.44
C ASN A 219 -12.29 1.96 -9.37
N ALA A 220 -11.54 0.96 -9.82
CA ALA A 220 -10.40 1.15 -10.70
C ALA A 220 -10.81 1.88 -12.00
N ILE A 221 -10.05 2.92 -12.34
CA ILE A 221 -10.23 3.65 -13.61
C ILE A 221 -9.59 2.81 -14.72
N GLY A 222 -10.37 2.44 -15.73
CA GLY A 222 -9.85 1.77 -16.93
C GLY A 222 -10.12 0.28 -17.04
N ASN A 223 -10.32 -0.43 -15.96
CA ASN A 223 -10.77 -1.82 -16.01
C ASN A 223 -12.29 -1.91 -15.94
N GLY A 224 -12.99 -1.45 -16.96
CA GLY A 224 -14.46 -1.46 -17.05
C GLY A 224 -15.11 -2.82 -16.84
N GLY A 225 -14.83 -3.49 -15.74
CA GLY A 225 -15.45 -4.74 -15.28
C GLY A 225 -15.29 -5.96 -16.20
N LYS A 226 -14.41 -5.91 -17.21
CA LYS A 226 -14.29 -6.95 -18.24
C LYS A 226 -13.07 -7.86 -18.11
N GLY A 227 -12.28 -7.75 -17.05
CA GLY A 227 -11.06 -8.52 -16.88
C GLY A 227 -10.95 -9.22 -15.53
N GLY A 228 -11.88 -10.07 -15.16
CA GLY A 228 -11.66 -11.11 -14.15
C GLY A 228 -11.85 -10.73 -12.68
N ASN A 229 -11.74 -9.49 -12.28
CA ASN A 229 -12.06 -9.07 -10.92
C ASN A 229 -13.13 -7.97 -10.96
N PRO A 230 -14.41 -8.31 -10.70
CA PRO A 230 -15.50 -7.32 -10.67
C PRO A 230 -15.31 -6.25 -9.59
N PHE A 231 -14.32 -6.41 -8.71
CA PHE A 231 -14.02 -5.56 -7.56
C PHE A 231 -12.64 -4.92 -7.63
N GLY A 232 -12.12 -4.64 -8.83
CA GLY A 232 -10.88 -3.88 -8.98
C GLY A 232 -10.98 -2.54 -8.26
N LEU A 233 -10.19 -2.37 -7.21
CA LEU A 233 -10.12 -1.14 -6.43
C LEU A 233 -8.82 -0.42 -6.74
N SER A 234 -8.92 0.89 -7.00
CA SER A 234 -7.77 1.78 -7.06
C SER A 234 -7.60 2.52 -5.73
N TYR A 235 -6.36 2.71 -5.33
CA TYR A 235 -6.04 3.50 -4.17
C TYR A 235 -6.24 4.99 -4.44
N ASN A 236 -6.89 5.69 -3.52
CA ASN A 236 -7.12 7.13 -3.60
C ASN A 236 -5.91 7.88 -3.06
N MET A 237 -5.07 8.41 -3.96
CA MET A 237 -3.80 9.07 -3.62
C MET A 237 -3.97 10.45 -2.99
N GLY A 238 -5.12 11.08 -3.12
CA GLY A 238 -5.37 12.43 -2.65
C GLY A 238 -6.36 13.17 -3.52
N THR A 239 -6.06 14.41 -3.90
CA THR A 239 -6.89 15.21 -4.78
C THR A 239 -6.12 15.69 -5.99
N LEU A 240 -6.79 15.79 -7.13
CA LEU A 240 -6.18 16.31 -8.35
C LEU A 240 -6.07 17.83 -8.25
N ALA A 241 -4.87 18.34 -8.41
CA ALA A 241 -4.58 19.77 -8.37
C ALA A 241 -3.89 20.22 -9.64
N LYS A 242 -4.13 21.47 -10.04
CA LYS A 242 -3.29 22.13 -11.04
C LYS A 242 -2.03 22.61 -10.34
N VAL A 243 -0.88 22.20 -10.82
CA VAL A 243 0.43 22.56 -10.24
C VAL A 243 1.19 23.45 -11.22
N ALA A 244 1.74 24.55 -10.73
CA ALA A 244 2.70 25.36 -11.43
C ALA A 244 4.04 25.32 -10.69
N ILE A 245 5.11 25.02 -11.43
CA ILE A 245 6.49 25.09 -10.92
C ILE A 245 7.04 26.43 -11.39
N MET A 246 7.38 27.30 -10.46
CA MET A 246 7.80 28.66 -10.78
C MET A 246 8.80 29.19 -9.75
N ASN A 247 9.64 30.09 -10.17
CA ASN A 247 10.44 30.87 -9.25
C ASN A 247 9.58 31.95 -8.58
N THR A 248 9.73 32.15 -7.28
CA THR A 248 8.98 33.14 -6.53
C THR A 248 9.78 33.66 -5.33
N ASP A 249 9.64 34.94 -5.03
CA ASP A 249 10.23 35.54 -3.82
C ASP A 249 9.37 35.32 -2.56
N LEU A 250 8.25 34.59 -2.67
CA LEU A 250 7.30 34.39 -1.59
C LEU A 250 7.60 33.15 -0.71
N GLY A 251 8.65 32.40 -1.00
CA GLY A 251 9.02 31.21 -0.27
C GLY A 251 10.51 30.90 -0.36
N TYR A 252 10.97 29.99 0.50
CA TYR A 252 12.30 29.42 0.42
C TYR A 252 12.36 28.25 -0.57
N GLU A 253 13.58 27.76 -0.82
CA GLU A 253 13.83 26.55 -1.62
C GLU A 253 12.90 25.41 -1.19
N ASP A 254 12.38 24.66 -2.16
CA ASP A 254 11.44 23.54 -1.96
C ASP A 254 10.12 23.88 -1.25
N SER A 255 9.78 25.16 -1.17
CA SER A 255 8.52 25.57 -0.58
C SER A 255 7.33 25.26 -1.49
N CYS A 256 6.20 24.95 -0.87
CA CYS A 256 4.94 24.75 -1.55
C CYS A 256 3.89 25.73 -1.05
N ARG A 257 3.20 26.39 -1.97
CA ARG A 257 2.09 27.29 -1.67
C ARG A 257 0.81 26.73 -2.26
N SER A 258 -0.20 26.52 -1.43
CA SER A 258 -1.53 26.17 -1.89
C SER A 258 -2.40 27.41 -2.01
N GLU A 259 -3.14 27.49 -3.11
CA GLU A 259 -4.13 28.55 -3.36
C GLU A 259 -5.51 27.90 -3.48
N GLU A 260 -6.46 28.31 -2.66
CA GLU A 260 -7.86 27.89 -2.75
C GLU A 260 -8.69 29.02 -3.34
N ARG A 261 -9.30 28.73 -4.48
CA ARG A 261 -10.34 29.61 -5.01
C ARG A 261 -11.66 29.24 -4.35
N ARG A 262 -12.14 30.10 -3.47
CA ARG A 262 -13.54 30.00 -3.00
C ARG A 262 -14.45 30.42 -4.15
N VAL A 263 -15.26 29.48 -4.64
CA VAL A 263 -16.36 29.74 -5.55
C VAL A 263 -17.62 29.93 -4.74
#